data_10fd22e61ba8c0fd91dd040977eb89d4
#
_entry.id   10fd22e61ba8c0fd91dd040977eb89d4
#
_cell.length_a   1.000
_cell.length_b   1.000
_cell.length_c   1.000
_cell.angle_alpha   90.00
_cell.angle_beta   90.00
_cell.angle_gamma   90.00
#
_symmetry.space_group_name_H-M   'P 1'
#
loop_
_entity.id
_entity.type
_entity.pdbx_description
1 polymer ?
#
loop_
_entity_poly.entity_id
_entity_poly.type
_entity_poly.pdbx_seq_one_letter_code
_entity_poly.pdbx_strand_id
1 'polypeptide(L)'
;DKTVRLSVPTRFLKSWIQSHYAERVLACWQAEQPETIRIELTVRSAVLRSAIAKPKAELEMGDNGRFAGNGNGRAMLAGDANGHEALGGSPLDARLTFDTFVVGRSNTLAQAAAKQVAAAKRGEPVMFNPLYIHAGVGLGKTHLLQAITWGGNAIGERKVLYLTAEKFMYGFVSALRTQTALAFKEALRGIGVLVIDDLQFLQGKSTQAEFCHTLNALIDAGRQVVIASDRPPADLETLDD
;
A
#
# COMPACT_ATOMS: atom_id res chain seq x y z
N ASP A 1 7.13 8.87 35.99
CA ASP A 1 6.08 9.29 35.04
C ASP A 1 5.29 8.07 34.59
N LYS A 2 4.02 7.98 34.98
CA LYS A 2 3.11 6.89 34.62
C LYS A 2 2.51 7.09 33.20
N THR A 3 3.30 7.66 32.28
CA THR A 3 2.88 7.96 30.91
C THR A 3 3.72 7.18 29.91
N VAL A 4 3.04 6.41 29.05
CA VAL A 4 3.66 5.68 27.94
C VAL A 4 3.66 6.57 26.68
N ARG A 5 4.82 6.75 26.06
CA ARG A 5 4.95 7.52 24.81
C ARG A 5 5.10 6.60 23.62
N LEU A 6 4.14 6.62 22.72
CA LEU A 6 4.16 5.87 21.46
C LEU A 6 4.44 6.81 20.30
N SER A 7 5.32 6.41 19.41
CA SER A 7 5.71 7.18 18.24
C SER A 7 5.05 6.60 16.99
N VAL A 8 4.31 7.42 16.26
CA VAL A 8 3.62 7.07 15.01
C VAL A 8 4.21 7.83 13.82
N PRO A 9 4.18 7.27 12.60
CA PRO A 9 4.82 7.88 11.45
C PRO A 9 4.13 9.15 10.92
N THR A 10 2.81 9.29 11.11
CA THR A 10 2.05 10.41 10.54
C THR A 10 1.13 11.09 11.57
N ARG A 11 0.79 12.37 11.29
CA ARG A 11 -0.20 13.12 12.10
C ARG A 11 -1.59 12.50 12.00
N PHE A 12 -1.91 11.94 10.85
CA PHE A 12 -3.17 11.24 10.60
C PHE A 12 -3.32 10.03 11.53
N LEU A 13 -2.32 9.12 11.54
CA LEU A 13 -2.31 7.96 12.43
C LEU A 13 -2.43 8.35 13.91
N LYS A 14 -1.77 9.45 14.30
CA LYS A 14 -1.93 10.00 15.66
C LYS A 14 -3.39 10.33 15.95
N SER A 15 -4.01 11.15 15.11
CA SER A 15 -5.40 11.59 15.28
C SER A 15 -6.37 10.41 15.27
N TRP A 16 -6.16 9.48 14.33
CA TRP A 16 -7.03 8.31 14.18
C TRP A 16 -6.96 7.36 15.37
N ILE A 17 -5.76 7.03 15.87
CA ILE A 17 -5.59 6.21 17.07
C ILE A 17 -6.21 6.91 18.29
N GLN A 18 -6.01 8.24 18.41
CA GLN A 18 -6.62 9.00 19.50
C GLN A 18 -8.14 8.96 19.46
N SER A 19 -8.76 9.00 18.28
CA SER A 19 -10.23 9.04 18.16
C SER A 19 -10.90 7.66 18.31
N HIS A 20 -10.22 6.58 17.91
CA HIS A 20 -10.88 5.27 17.78
C HIS A 20 -10.31 4.18 18.70
N TYR A 21 -9.07 4.34 19.17
CA TYR A 21 -8.37 3.27 19.88
C TYR A 21 -7.69 3.72 21.18
N ALA A 22 -7.80 4.99 21.59
CA ALA A 22 -7.09 5.50 22.75
C ALA A 22 -7.37 4.67 24.01
N GLU A 23 -8.65 4.36 24.28
CA GLU A 23 -9.07 3.57 25.43
C GLU A 23 -8.58 2.11 25.34
N ARG A 24 -8.65 1.49 24.16
CA ARG A 24 -8.18 0.10 23.98
C ARG A 24 -6.67 -0.01 24.14
N VAL A 25 -5.93 0.95 23.59
CA VAL A 25 -4.47 0.96 23.73
C VAL A 25 -4.07 1.18 25.18
N LEU A 26 -4.77 2.08 25.89
CA LEU A 26 -4.56 2.28 27.32
C LEU A 26 -4.88 1.02 28.12
N ALA A 27 -6.01 0.36 27.86
CA ALA A 27 -6.41 -0.87 28.54
C ALA A 27 -5.41 -2.01 28.32
N CYS A 28 -4.90 -2.18 27.10
CA CYS A 28 -3.86 -3.17 26.80
C CYS A 28 -2.56 -2.90 27.59
N TRP A 29 -2.15 -1.65 27.70
CA TRP A 29 -0.96 -1.29 28.48
C TRP A 29 -1.18 -1.47 29.99
N GLN A 30 -2.38 -1.13 30.49
CA GLN A 30 -2.72 -1.32 31.90
C GLN A 30 -2.80 -2.79 32.29
N ALA A 31 -3.12 -3.69 31.36
CA ALA A 31 -3.12 -5.11 31.61
C ALA A 31 -1.70 -5.65 31.89
N GLU A 32 -0.67 -5.10 31.23
CA GLU A 32 0.73 -5.46 31.41
C GLU A 32 1.43 -4.60 32.49
N GLN A 33 1.07 -3.32 32.56
CA GLN A 33 1.61 -2.35 33.50
C GLN A 33 0.47 -1.56 34.16
N PRO A 34 -0.09 -2.04 35.28
CA PRO A 34 -1.24 -1.42 35.95
C PRO A 34 -1.02 0.03 36.39
N GLU A 35 0.23 0.45 36.51
CA GLU A 35 0.56 1.82 36.90
C GLU A 35 0.45 2.84 35.77
N THR A 36 0.17 2.43 34.54
CA THR A 36 0.06 3.33 33.38
C THR A 36 -1.23 4.16 33.48
N ILE A 37 -1.08 5.48 33.59
CA ILE A 37 -2.23 6.41 33.72
C ILE A 37 -2.58 6.99 32.34
N ARG A 38 -1.60 7.19 31.45
CA ARG A 38 -1.81 7.91 30.20
C ARG A 38 -0.91 7.39 29.08
N ILE A 39 -1.44 7.45 27.84
CA ILE A 39 -0.67 7.22 26.62
C ILE A 39 -0.57 8.53 25.85
N GLU A 40 0.64 8.91 25.52
CA GLU A 40 0.95 10.04 24.63
C GLU A 40 1.39 9.53 23.25
N LEU A 41 0.68 9.96 22.20
CA LEU A 41 1.05 9.68 20.83
C LEU A 41 1.86 10.86 20.27
N THR A 42 3.07 10.58 19.81
CA THR A 42 3.94 11.56 19.16
C THR A 42 4.18 11.20 17.70
N VAL A 43 4.31 12.19 16.82
CA VAL A 43 4.65 11.96 15.41
C VAL A 43 6.15 11.89 15.27
N ARG A 44 6.67 10.85 14.63
CA ARG A 44 8.10 10.69 14.37
C ARG A 44 8.55 11.78 13.40
N SER A 45 9.32 12.77 13.90
CA SER A 45 9.94 13.80 13.06
C SER A 45 10.99 13.18 12.14
N ALA A 46 10.98 13.56 10.86
CA ALA A 46 11.95 13.10 9.86
C ALA A 46 13.42 13.47 10.19
N VAL A 47 13.63 14.37 11.13
CA VAL A 47 14.95 14.87 11.55
C VAL A 47 15.83 13.80 12.23
N LEU A 48 15.23 12.75 12.81
CA LEU A 48 15.99 11.68 13.49
C LEU A 48 16.58 10.64 12.53
N ARG A 49 16.28 10.67 11.23
CA ARG A 49 16.91 9.78 10.25
C ARG A 49 18.33 10.20 9.83
N SER A 50 18.74 11.44 10.10
CA SER A 50 20.07 11.96 9.75
C SER A 50 21.16 11.72 10.81
N ALA A 51 20.81 11.25 12.01
CA ALA A 51 21.76 11.16 13.11
C ALA A 51 22.39 9.76 13.30
N ILE A 52 21.99 8.74 12.55
CA ILE A 52 22.50 7.36 12.71
C ILE A 52 23.35 6.88 11.52
N ALA A 53 23.62 7.70 10.52
CA ALA A 53 24.46 7.31 9.40
C ALA A 53 25.54 8.34 9.13
N LYS A 54 26.65 8.28 9.88
CA LYS A 54 28.00 8.62 9.42
C LYS A 54 29.04 7.98 10.31
N PRO A 55 29.85 7.05 9.82
CA PRO A 55 31.27 7.14 10.02
C PRO A 55 31.92 7.71 8.77
N LYS A 56 32.77 8.69 9.01
CA LYS A 56 33.75 9.27 8.13
C LYS A 56 34.77 8.20 7.73
N ALA A 57 35.05 8.07 6.46
CA ALA A 57 36.37 7.68 5.97
C ALA A 57 36.57 8.36 4.63
N GLU A 58 37.50 9.25 4.61
CA GLU A 58 38.20 9.77 3.42
C GLU A 58 39.03 8.67 2.79
N LEU A 59 39.18 8.80 1.48
CA LEU A 59 40.40 8.58 0.72
C LEU A 59 40.23 7.74 -0.56
N GLU A 60 40.58 8.42 -1.59
CA GLU A 60 41.38 8.09 -2.77
C GLU A 60 40.75 7.42 -3.99
N MET A 61 40.96 8.17 -5.08
CA MET A 61 40.88 7.75 -6.47
C MET A 61 41.78 6.53 -6.73
N GLY A 62 41.24 5.57 -7.47
CA GLY A 62 41.99 4.45 -8.01
C GLY A 62 41.19 3.74 -9.09
N ASP A 63 41.71 3.85 -10.26
CA ASP A 63 41.34 3.35 -11.58
C ASP A 63 41.22 1.82 -11.65
N ASN A 64 40.31 1.34 -12.51
CA ASN A 64 40.32 0.03 -13.19
C ASN A 64 40.16 -1.27 -12.38
N GLY A 65 39.10 -2.02 -12.69
CA GLY A 65 39.10 -3.46 -12.42
C GLY A 65 37.75 -4.16 -12.60
N ARG A 66 37.54 -4.72 -13.76
CA ARG A 66 36.51 -5.75 -14.05
C ARG A 66 36.62 -6.88 -13.04
N PHE A 67 35.50 -7.21 -12.37
CA PHE A 67 35.32 -8.58 -11.88
C PHE A 67 33.88 -9.03 -12.11
N ALA A 68 33.75 -10.04 -12.94
CA ALA A 68 32.57 -10.89 -13.03
C ALA A 68 32.46 -11.74 -11.76
N GLY A 69 31.32 -11.72 -11.12
CA GLY A 69 31.01 -12.53 -9.94
C GLY A 69 29.56 -13.00 -10.00
N ASN A 70 29.42 -14.25 -10.31
CA ASN A 70 28.23 -15.07 -10.39
C ASN A 70 27.45 -15.03 -9.05
N GLY A 71 26.18 -14.65 -9.06
CA GLY A 71 25.30 -14.61 -7.89
C GLY A 71 23.85 -14.75 -8.32
N ASN A 72 23.46 -15.94 -8.76
CA ASN A 72 22.09 -16.32 -9.02
C ASN A 72 21.27 -16.28 -7.72
N GLY A 73 20.18 -15.52 -7.69
CA GLY A 73 19.11 -15.68 -6.72
C GLY A 73 18.52 -14.41 -6.11
N ARG A 74 19.19 -13.25 -6.22
CA ARG A 74 18.74 -12.00 -5.59
C ARG A 74 18.39 -10.87 -6.56
N ALA A 75 18.71 -11.03 -7.83
CA ALA A 75 18.56 -10.00 -8.86
C ALA A 75 17.12 -9.91 -9.45
N MET A 76 16.28 -10.94 -9.30
CA MET A 76 14.91 -10.92 -9.85
C MET A 76 13.93 -10.05 -9.02
N LEU A 77 14.16 -9.88 -7.72
CA LEU A 77 13.28 -9.07 -6.86
C LEU A 77 13.58 -7.56 -6.91
N ALA A 78 14.78 -7.15 -7.31
CA ALA A 78 15.17 -5.74 -7.34
C ALA A 78 14.67 -4.99 -8.60
N GLY A 79 14.46 -5.68 -9.72
CA GLY A 79 14.00 -5.08 -10.97
C GLY A 79 12.54 -4.60 -10.92
N ASP A 80 11.68 -5.36 -10.24
CA ASP A 80 10.25 -5.09 -10.18
C ASP A 80 9.87 -4.01 -9.16
N ALA A 81 10.63 -3.92 -8.06
CA ALA A 81 10.46 -2.86 -7.07
C ALA A 81 10.78 -1.47 -7.65
N ASN A 82 11.81 -1.34 -8.48
CA ASN A 82 12.19 -0.08 -9.10
C ASN A 82 11.12 0.44 -10.09
N GLY A 83 10.48 -0.42 -10.86
CA GLY A 83 9.40 -0.04 -11.77
C GLY A 83 8.15 0.43 -11.02
N HIS A 84 7.80 -0.23 -9.91
CA HIS A 84 6.68 0.12 -9.05
C HIS A 84 6.93 1.44 -8.31
N GLU A 85 8.13 1.66 -7.77
CA GLU A 85 8.51 2.92 -7.12
C GLU A 85 8.58 4.09 -8.11
N ALA A 86 9.07 3.88 -9.33
CA ALA A 86 9.10 4.89 -10.38
C ALA A 86 7.70 5.37 -10.79
N LEU A 87 6.67 4.52 -10.65
CA LEU A 87 5.25 4.87 -10.85
C LEU A 87 4.62 5.53 -9.61
N GLY A 88 5.38 5.79 -8.55
CA GLY A 88 4.89 6.36 -7.31
C GLY A 88 4.12 5.37 -6.43
N GLY A 89 4.34 4.07 -6.58
CA GLY A 89 3.72 3.02 -5.79
C GLY A 89 3.98 3.15 -4.28
N SER A 90 3.11 2.59 -3.45
CA SER A 90 3.33 2.49 -2.01
C SER A 90 4.39 1.41 -1.72
N PRO A 91 5.16 1.53 -0.62
CA PRO A 91 6.19 0.55 -0.28
C PRO A 91 5.63 -0.87 -0.20
N LEU A 92 6.37 -1.82 -0.74
CA LEU A 92 6.06 -3.24 -0.70
C LEU A 92 6.95 -3.96 0.31
N ASP A 93 6.37 -4.87 1.11
CA ASP A 93 7.12 -5.77 1.99
C ASP A 93 7.36 -7.10 1.25
N ALA A 94 8.63 -7.45 1.06
CA ALA A 94 9.04 -8.68 0.36
C ALA A 94 8.55 -9.99 1.04
N ARG A 95 8.10 -9.90 2.29
CA ARG A 95 7.54 -11.03 3.02
C ARG A 95 6.08 -11.32 2.68
N LEU A 96 5.36 -10.35 2.11
CA LEU A 96 3.93 -10.45 1.83
C LEU A 96 3.67 -11.01 0.42
N THR A 97 3.94 -12.30 0.26
CA THR A 97 3.79 -13.05 -0.99
C THR A 97 2.69 -14.10 -0.87
N PHE A 98 2.30 -14.73 -2.00
CA PHE A 98 1.35 -15.83 -1.96
C PHE A 98 1.87 -17.05 -1.21
N ASP A 99 3.19 -17.27 -1.15
CA ASP A 99 3.80 -18.43 -0.49
C ASP A 99 3.75 -18.30 1.03
N THR A 100 3.78 -17.08 1.55
CA THR A 100 3.70 -16.79 2.98
C THR A 100 2.27 -16.52 3.46
N PHE A 101 1.31 -16.46 2.54
CA PHE A 101 -0.10 -16.22 2.88
C PHE A 101 -0.75 -17.47 3.48
N VAL A 102 -1.24 -17.37 4.71
CA VAL A 102 -1.91 -18.48 5.40
C VAL A 102 -3.32 -18.65 4.86
N VAL A 103 -3.61 -19.83 4.30
CA VAL A 103 -4.91 -20.16 3.71
C VAL A 103 -5.75 -20.96 4.69
N GLY A 104 -6.99 -20.53 4.86
CA GLY A 104 -8.03 -21.21 5.64
C GLY A 104 -9.37 -21.20 4.91
N ARG A 105 -10.36 -21.85 5.50
CA ARG A 105 -11.70 -21.95 4.87
C ARG A 105 -12.33 -20.59 4.54
N SER A 106 -12.10 -19.59 5.38
CA SER A 106 -12.67 -18.24 5.25
C SER A 106 -12.06 -17.40 4.15
N ASN A 107 -10.82 -17.67 3.73
CA ASN A 107 -10.09 -16.83 2.77
C ASN A 107 -9.67 -17.57 1.48
N THR A 108 -10.01 -18.85 1.33
CA THR A 108 -9.67 -19.65 0.14
C THR A 108 -10.17 -19.01 -1.15
N LEU A 109 -11.41 -18.49 -1.16
CA LEU A 109 -11.98 -17.83 -2.33
C LEU A 109 -11.23 -16.55 -2.68
N ALA A 110 -10.94 -15.72 -1.67
CA ALA A 110 -10.18 -14.47 -1.85
C ALA A 110 -8.77 -14.74 -2.40
N GLN A 111 -8.08 -15.77 -1.88
CA GLN A 111 -6.76 -16.17 -2.39
C GLN A 111 -6.85 -16.67 -3.83
N ALA A 112 -7.84 -17.50 -4.16
CA ALA A 112 -8.01 -18.03 -5.52
C ALA A 112 -8.26 -16.90 -6.53
N ALA A 113 -9.15 -15.95 -6.21
CA ALA A 113 -9.42 -14.78 -7.03
C ALA A 113 -8.15 -13.90 -7.18
N ALA A 114 -7.42 -13.67 -6.09
CA ALA A 114 -6.19 -12.91 -6.09
C ALA A 114 -5.10 -13.54 -6.98
N LYS A 115 -4.91 -14.86 -6.91
CA LYS A 115 -3.98 -15.60 -7.78
C LYS A 115 -4.39 -15.48 -9.24
N GLN A 116 -5.68 -15.58 -9.54
CA GLN A 116 -6.19 -15.44 -10.91
C GLN A 116 -5.93 -14.04 -11.47
N VAL A 117 -6.17 -13.00 -10.67
CA VAL A 117 -5.83 -11.62 -11.07
C VAL A 117 -4.33 -11.43 -11.31
N ALA A 118 -3.48 -11.98 -10.44
CA ALA A 118 -2.03 -11.88 -10.59
C ALA A 118 -1.51 -12.64 -11.81
N ALA A 119 -2.08 -13.81 -12.13
CA ALA A 119 -1.66 -14.67 -13.23
C ALA A 119 -2.19 -14.23 -14.60
N ALA A 120 -3.23 -13.40 -14.65
CA ALA A 120 -3.88 -13.03 -15.91
C ALA A 120 -2.94 -12.23 -16.83
N LYS A 121 -2.91 -12.57 -18.11
CA LYS A 121 -2.03 -11.99 -19.13
C LYS A 121 -2.63 -10.75 -19.78
N ARG A 122 -1.79 -10.04 -20.50
CA ARG A 122 -2.23 -8.88 -21.28
C ARG A 122 -3.17 -9.32 -22.40
N GLY A 123 -4.37 -8.67 -22.48
CA GLY A 123 -5.38 -9.00 -23.48
C GLY A 123 -6.35 -10.12 -23.08
N GLU A 124 -6.14 -10.79 -21.95
CA GLU A 124 -7.13 -11.71 -21.41
C GLU A 124 -8.33 -10.95 -20.83
N PRO A 125 -9.53 -11.53 -20.87
CA PRO A 125 -10.71 -10.94 -20.25
C PRO A 125 -10.47 -10.69 -18.76
N VAL A 126 -10.84 -9.50 -18.30
CA VAL A 126 -10.76 -9.16 -16.89
C VAL A 126 -11.91 -9.83 -16.15
N MET A 127 -11.59 -10.76 -15.26
CA MET A 127 -12.56 -11.40 -14.38
C MET A 127 -12.57 -10.66 -13.04
N PHE A 128 -13.69 -10.54 -12.38
CA PHE A 128 -13.81 -9.85 -11.09
C PHE A 128 -13.31 -8.39 -11.14
N ASN A 129 -13.99 -7.52 -11.89
CA ASN A 129 -13.58 -6.13 -12.00
C ASN A 129 -14.70 -5.17 -11.61
N PRO A 130 -14.56 -4.46 -10.48
CA PRO A 130 -13.45 -4.52 -9.52
C PRO A 130 -13.47 -5.81 -8.67
N LEU A 131 -12.29 -6.32 -8.29
CA LEU A 131 -12.18 -7.30 -7.21
C LEU A 131 -12.17 -6.53 -5.88
N TYR A 132 -13.26 -6.64 -5.13
CA TYR A 132 -13.37 -6.02 -3.82
C TYR A 132 -13.14 -7.04 -2.70
N ILE A 133 -12.12 -6.80 -1.88
CA ILE A 133 -11.74 -7.67 -0.75
C ILE A 133 -12.13 -6.98 0.55
N HIS A 134 -13.12 -7.54 1.22
CA HIS A 134 -13.61 -7.05 2.50
C HIS A 134 -13.27 -8.01 3.63
N ALA A 135 -12.71 -7.51 4.69
CA ALA A 135 -12.49 -8.26 5.94
C ALA A 135 -12.12 -7.31 7.08
N GLY A 136 -12.35 -7.72 8.31
CA GLY A 136 -11.92 -6.99 9.50
C GLY A 136 -10.41 -6.70 9.54
N VAL A 137 -10.00 -5.87 10.47
CA VAL A 137 -8.58 -5.52 10.67
C VAL A 137 -7.77 -6.77 11.07
N GLY A 138 -6.55 -6.90 10.53
CA GLY A 138 -5.64 -8.00 10.85
C GLY A 138 -5.90 -9.31 10.09
N LEU A 139 -6.91 -9.39 9.23
CA LEU A 139 -7.28 -10.61 8.50
C LEU A 139 -6.53 -10.81 7.16
N GLY A 140 -5.42 -10.10 6.94
CA GLY A 140 -4.51 -10.36 5.83
C GLY A 140 -4.89 -9.67 4.50
N LYS A 141 -5.76 -8.66 4.48
CA LYS A 141 -6.09 -7.90 3.27
C LYS A 141 -4.84 -7.34 2.58
N THR A 142 -4.08 -6.52 3.29
CA THR A 142 -2.82 -5.93 2.81
C THR A 142 -1.84 -7.00 2.32
N HIS A 143 -1.72 -8.14 3.02
CA HIS A 143 -0.89 -9.25 2.58
C HIS A 143 -1.32 -9.75 1.20
N LEU A 144 -2.62 -9.99 1.04
CA LEU A 144 -3.14 -10.51 -0.23
C LEU A 144 -2.97 -9.51 -1.38
N LEU A 145 -3.18 -8.21 -1.13
CA LEU A 145 -2.97 -7.16 -2.12
C LEU A 145 -1.50 -7.04 -2.54
N GLN A 146 -0.58 -7.10 -1.59
CA GLN A 146 0.84 -7.08 -1.90
C GLN A 146 1.28 -8.36 -2.61
N ALA A 147 0.72 -9.51 -2.26
CA ALA A 147 0.97 -10.77 -2.98
C ALA A 147 0.52 -10.70 -4.45
N ILE A 148 -0.63 -10.07 -4.75
CA ILE A 148 -1.06 -9.78 -6.13
C ILE A 148 -0.02 -8.92 -6.84
N THR A 149 0.48 -7.88 -6.17
CA THR A 149 1.43 -6.94 -6.75
C THR A 149 2.76 -7.61 -7.06
N TRP A 150 3.30 -8.38 -6.11
CA TRP A 150 4.53 -9.16 -6.32
C TRP A 150 4.37 -10.18 -7.44
N GLY A 151 3.30 -10.99 -7.39
CA GLY A 151 3.06 -12.04 -8.38
C GLY A 151 2.82 -11.49 -9.79
N GLY A 152 2.02 -10.44 -9.92
CA GLY A 152 1.72 -9.84 -11.22
C GLY A 152 2.92 -9.12 -11.85
N ASN A 153 3.73 -8.41 -11.05
CA ASN A 153 4.94 -7.77 -11.54
C ASN A 153 6.04 -8.79 -11.90
N ALA A 154 6.14 -9.90 -11.15
CA ALA A 154 7.11 -10.96 -11.43
C ALA A 154 6.85 -11.64 -12.79
N ILE A 155 5.58 -11.77 -13.20
CA ILE A 155 5.21 -12.29 -14.53
C ILE A 155 5.59 -11.29 -15.63
N GLY A 156 5.53 -9.97 -15.35
CA GLY A 156 5.95 -8.91 -16.26
C GLY A 156 5.00 -8.60 -17.43
N GLU A 157 3.89 -9.34 -17.57
CA GLU A 157 2.91 -9.15 -18.64
C GLU A 157 2.12 -7.86 -18.48
N ARG A 158 1.83 -7.47 -17.25
CA ARG A 158 1.09 -6.27 -16.90
C ARG A 158 1.77 -5.51 -15.77
N LYS A 159 1.79 -4.19 -15.86
CA LYS A 159 2.26 -3.36 -14.74
C LYS A 159 1.19 -3.36 -13.65
N VAL A 160 1.57 -3.79 -12.45
CA VAL A 160 0.71 -3.77 -11.26
C VAL A 160 1.17 -2.66 -10.34
N LEU A 161 0.29 -1.72 -10.04
CA LEU A 161 0.55 -0.60 -9.13
C LEU A 161 -0.24 -0.80 -7.84
N TYR A 162 0.46 -0.84 -6.72
CA TYR A 162 -0.12 -0.87 -5.39
C TYR A 162 -0.05 0.52 -4.75
N LEU A 163 -1.19 1.03 -4.30
CA LEU A 163 -1.33 2.30 -3.59
C LEU A 163 -2.20 2.09 -2.35
N THR A 164 -1.89 2.82 -1.28
CA THR A 164 -2.87 3.06 -0.23
C THR A 164 -3.82 4.18 -0.66
N ALA A 165 -5.06 4.18 -0.19
CA ALA A 165 -6.02 5.25 -0.48
C ALA A 165 -5.46 6.63 -0.10
N GLU A 166 -4.74 6.72 1.02
CA GLU A 166 -4.04 7.95 1.44
C GLU A 166 -3.02 8.41 0.38
N LYS A 167 -2.19 7.51 -0.14
CA LYS A 167 -1.18 7.85 -1.14
C LYS A 167 -1.79 8.25 -2.47
N PHE A 168 -2.87 7.58 -2.89
CA PHE A 168 -3.65 7.99 -4.05
C PHE A 168 -4.17 9.42 -3.87
N MET A 169 -4.79 9.72 -2.73
CA MET A 169 -5.31 11.05 -2.41
C MET A 169 -4.21 12.12 -2.45
N TYR A 170 -3.06 11.86 -1.83
CA TYR A 170 -1.92 12.80 -1.88
C TYR A 170 -1.43 13.06 -3.30
N GLY A 171 -1.27 12.01 -4.10
CA GLY A 171 -0.86 12.11 -5.51
C GLY A 171 -1.85 12.93 -6.32
N PHE A 172 -3.14 12.65 -6.15
CA PHE A 172 -4.21 13.36 -6.85
C PHE A 172 -4.29 14.85 -6.46
N VAL A 173 -4.31 15.17 -5.15
CA VAL A 173 -4.35 16.56 -4.65
C VAL A 173 -3.10 17.32 -5.08
N SER A 174 -1.93 16.68 -5.06
CA SER A 174 -0.69 17.28 -5.58
C SER A 174 -0.81 17.60 -7.07
N ALA A 175 -1.32 16.66 -7.87
CA ALA A 175 -1.51 16.83 -9.30
C ALA A 175 -2.53 17.95 -9.62
N LEU A 176 -3.57 18.13 -8.82
CA LEU A 176 -4.49 19.25 -8.92
C LEU A 176 -3.79 20.61 -8.67
N ARG A 177 -3.00 20.68 -7.60
CA ARG A 177 -2.25 21.89 -7.23
C ARG A 177 -1.23 22.30 -8.30
N THR A 178 -0.60 21.34 -8.94
CA THR A 178 0.42 21.56 -9.98
C THR A 178 -0.17 21.60 -11.40
N GLN A 179 -1.49 21.55 -11.53
CA GLN A 179 -2.20 21.50 -12.82
C GLN A 179 -1.80 20.33 -13.72
N THR A 180 -1.36 19.22 -13.12
CA THR A 180 -0.93 17.97 -13.80
C THR A 180 -1.93 16.83 -13.62
N ALA A 181 -3.17 17.12 -13.25
CA ALA A 181 -4.21 16.10 -12.99
C ALA A 181 -4.45 15.18 -14.20
N LEU A 182 -4.37 15.72 -15.42
CA LEU A 182 -4.52 14.93 -16.64
C LEU A 182 -3.37 13.93 -16.80
N ALA A 183 -2.12 14.38 -16.61
CA ALA A 183 -0.95 13.51 -16.67
C ALA A 183 -0.99 12.42 -15.60
N PHE A 184 -1.48 12.72 -14.39
CA PHE A 184 -1.69 11.73 -13.34
C PHE A 184 -2.71 10.66 -13.77
N LYS A 185 -3.87 11.07 -14.33
CA LYS A 185 -4.88 10.15 -14.85
C LYS A 185 -4.36 9.30 -16.02
N GLU A 186 -3.57 9.88 -16.91
CA GLU A 186 -2.93 9.15 -18.03
C GLU A 186 -1.89 8.14 -17.54
N ALA A 187 -1.09 8.48 -16.53
CA ALA A 187 -0.15 7.55 -15.91
C ALA A 187 -0.88 6.33 -15.34
N LEU A 188 -2.01 6.54 -14.66
CA LEU A 188 -2.86 5.45 -14.16
C LEU A 188 -3.46 4.60 -15.29
N ARG A 189 -3.88 5.21 -16.41
CA ARG A 189 -4.37 4.47 -17.59
C ARG A 189 -3.30 3.56 -18.23
N GLY A 190 -2.04 3.91 -18.08
CA GLY A 190 -0.90 3.10 -18.53
C GLY A 190 -0.65 1.82 -17.73
N ILE A 191 -1.34 1.66 -16.58
CA ILE A 191 -1.19 0.53 -15.67
C ILE A 191 -2.14 -0.60 -16.09
N GLY A 192 -1.70 -1.85 -15.96
CA GLY A 192 -2.51 -3.03 -16.26
C GLY A 192 -3.44 -3.41 -15.11
N VAL A 193 -2.96 -3.27 -13.87
CA VAL A 193 -3.69 -3.59 -12.64
C VAL A 193 -3.46 -2.49 -11.62
N LEU A 194 -4.52 -1.89 -11.11
CA LEU A 194 -4.47 -0.93 -10.00
C LEU A 194 -4.96 -1.64 -8.73
N VAL A 195 -4.13 -1.65 -7.70
CA VAL A 195 -4.41 -2.23 -6.38
C VAL A 195 -4.50 -1.11 -5.36
N ILE A 196 -5.66 -0.95 -4.73
CA ILE A 196 -5.91 0.08 -3.72
C ILE A 196 -6.16 -0.58 -2.36
N ASP A 197 -5.35 -0.23 -1.38
CA ASP A 197 -5.50 -0.69 0.00
C ASP A 197 -6.10 0.38 0.88
N ASP A 198 -6.79 -0.07 1.94
CA ASP A 198 -7.34 0.77 2.98
C ASP A 198 -8.31 1.86 2.46
N LEU A 199 -9.25 1.46 1.58
CA LEU A 199 -10.20 2.39 0.96
C LEU A 199 -11.02 3.20 1.97
N GLN A 200 -11.28 2.65 3.17
CA GLN A 200 -12.00 3.35 4.25
C GLN A 200 -11.35 4.67 4.68
N PHE A 201 -10.07 4.91 4.32
CA PHE A 201 -9.38 6.17 4.61
C PHE A 201 -9.49 7.22 3.52
N LEU A 202 -10.18 6.92 2.44
CA LEU A 202 -10.48 7.91 1.41
C LEU A 202 -11.53 8.89 1.93
N GLN A 203 -11.12 10.11 2.26
CA GLN A 203 -11.98 11.13 2.85
C GLN A 203 -12.19 12.30 1.90
N GLY A 204 -13.37 12.95 2.03
CA GLY A 204 -13.74 14.14 1.28
C GLY A 204 -14.54 13.83 0.01
N LYS A 205 -15.78 14.33 -0.05
CA LYS A 205 -16.73 14.06 -1.16
C LYS A 205 -16.14 14.31 -2.55
N SER A 206 -15.42 15.41 -2.73
CA SER A 206 -14.78 15.73 -4.02
C SER A 206 -13.70 14.72 -4.40
N THR A 207 -12.90 14.25 -3.41
CA THR A 207 -11.84 13.27 -3.66
C THR A 207 -12.41 11.89 -3.94
N GLN A 208 -13.49 11.53 -3.25
CA GLN A 208 -14.22 10.28 -3.49
C GLN A 208 -14.85 10.24 -4.88
N ALA A 209 -15.53 11.33 -5.29
CA ALA A 209 -16.11 11.45 -6.62
C ALA A 209 -15.04 11.29 -7.71
N GLU A 210 -13.92 11.99 -7.60
CA GLU A 210 -12.81 11.86 -8.55
C GLU A 210 -12.14 10.50 -8.54
N PHE A 211 -12.06 9.86 -7.38
CA PHE A 211 -11.61 8.48 -7.26
C PHE A 211 -12.53 7.54 -8.03
N CYS A 212 -13.85 7.63 -7.82
CA CYS A 212 -14.84 6.83 -8.54
C CYS A 212 -14.77 7.06 -10.04
N HIS A 213 -14.69 8.31 -10.50
CA HIS A 213 -14.50 8.62 -11.91
C HIS A 213 -13.22 8.00 -12.49
N THR A 214 -12.13 8.00 -11.71
CA THR A 214 -10.87 7.41 -12.14
C THR A 214 -10.98 5.89 -12.24
N LEU A 215 -11.62 5.25 -11.24
CA LEU A 215 -11.86 3.79 -11.25
C LEU A 215 -12.74 3.37 -12.44
N ASN A 216 -13.86 4.06 -12.66
CA ASN A 216 -14.76 3.78 -13.76
C ASN A 216 -14.03 3.90 -15.12
N ALA A 217 -13.24 4.96 -15.31
CA ALA A 217 -12.44 5.12 -16.50
C ALA A 217 -11.39 4.03 -16.73
N LEU A 218 -10.83 3.45 -15.64
CA LEU A 218 -9.90 2.32 -15.72
C LEU A 218 -10.66 1.02 -16.09
N ILE A 219 -11.80 0.78 -15.46
CA ILE A 219 -12.66 -0.39 -15.73
C ILE A 219 -13.14 -0.35 -17.18
N ASP A 220 -13.62 0.79 -17.66
CA ASP A 220 -14.07 0.99 -19.05
C ASP A 220 -12.92 0.78 -20.06
N ALA A 221 -11.69 1.12 -19.66
CA ALA A 221 -10.49 0.86 -20.46
C ALA A 221 -10.00 -0.61 -20.35
N GLY A 222 -10.75 -1.51 -19.74
CA GLY A 222 -10.41 -2.92 -19.54
C GLY A 222 -9.22 -3.13 -18.58
N ARG A 223 -8.96 -2.18 -17.68
CA ARG A 223 -7.93 -2.33 -16.66
C ARG A 223 -8.48 -3.06 -15.45
N GLN A 224 -7.67 -3.93 -14.85
CA GLN A 224 -8.04 -4.61 -13.62
C GLN A 224 -7.93 -3.64 -12.44
N VAL A 225 -8.97 -3.61 -11.62
CA VAL A 225 -8.98 -2.89 -10.34
C VAL A 225 -9.16 -3.88 -9.21
N VAL A 226 -8.35 -3.74 -8.16
CA VAL A 226 -8.44 -4.52 -6.92
C VAL A 226 -8.50 -3.55 -5.75
N ILE A 227 -9.46 -3.73 -4.88
CA ILE A 227 -9.69 -2.81 -3.75
C ILE A 227 -9.80 -3.62 -2.47
N ALA A 228 -9.21 -3.13 -1.38
CA ALA A 228 -9.45 -3.67 -0.05
C ALA A 228 -9.98 -2.62 0.92
N SER A 229 -10.89 -3.04 1.79
CA SER A 229 -11.46 -2.23 2.85
C SER A 229 -11.79 -3.08 4.09
N ASP A 230 -11.87 -2.43 5.25
CA ASP A 230 -12.41 -3.03 6.47
C ASP A 230 -13.95 -2.94 6.54
N ARG A 231 -14.59 -2.26 5.57
CA ARG A 231 -16.04 -2.08 5.45
C ARG A 231 -16.58 -2.74 4.20
N PRO A 232 -17.80 -3.27 4.23
CA PRO A 232 -18.47 -3.73 3.02
C PRO A 232 -18.77 -2.55 2.08
N PRO A 233 -18.97 -2.76 0.78
CA PRO A 233 -19.29 -1.69 -0.17
C PRO A 233 -20.49 -0.85 0.25
N ALA A 234 -21.53 -1.47 0.79
CA ALA A 234 -22.75 -0.78 1.25
C ALA A 234 -22.53 0.21 2.40
N ASP A 235 -21.46 0.08 3.16
CA ASP A 235 -21.14 0.98 4.28
C ASP A 235 -20.20 2.14 3.84
N LEU A 236 -19.82 2.18 2.59
CA LEU A 236 -19.07 3.28 1.99
C LEU A 236 -20.06 4.33 1.48
N GLU A 237 -20.79 4.98 2.40
CA GLU A 237 -21.93 5.88 2.18
C GLU A 237 -21.74 7.03 1.18
N THR A 238 -20.63 7.10 0.51
CA THR A 238 -20.27 8.20 -0.38
C THR A 238 -19.82 7.75 -1.78
N LEU A 239 -19.87 6.44 -2.05
CA LEU A 239 -19.56 5.88 -3.38
C LEU A 239 -20.83 5.57 -4.18
N ASP A 240 -22.02 5.75 -3.57
CA ASP A 240 -23.32 5.54 -4.19
C ASP A 240 -23.98 6.89 -4.53
N ASP A 241 -23.58 7.51 -5.63
CA ASP A 241 -24.39 8.46 -6.41
C ASP A 241 -23.91 8.53 -7.87
#